data_346b75abbd018ce2a6fa0afcfa331506
#
_entry.id   346b75abbd018ce2a6fa0afcfa331506
#
_cell.length_a   1.000
_cell.length_b   1.000
_cell.length_c   1.000
_cell.angle_alpha   90.00
_cell.angle_beta   90.00
_cell.angle_gamma   90.00
#
_symmetry.space_group_name_H-M   'P 1'
#
loop_
_entity.id
_entity.type
_entity.pdbx_description
1 polymer ?
#
loop_
_entity_poly.entity_id
_entity_poly.type
_entity_poly.pdbx_seq_one_letter_code
_entity_poly.pdbx_strand_id
1 'polypeptide(L)'
;MNQLNIVLLPSKSYHSINCHYKFTKVFYMSNVKAAFSTQKLMNTVDPEMWSAFEKERKRQEEHIELIASENYASPAVMQAQGSHLTNKYAEGYPGKRYYGGCEFVDIAEQLCIDRLKTLYSANFANVQANSGSQANQAVFFALLNPGDTILGMSLAEGGHLTHGMHLNM
;
A
#
# COMPACT_ATOMS: atom_id res chain seq x y z
N MET A 1 18.83 -24.76 1.91
CA MET A 1 17.90 -24.97 0.79
C MET A 1 16.61 -25.57 1.35
N ASN A 2 15.65 -24.75 1.72
CA ASN A 2 14.35 -25.22 2.19
C ASN A 2 13.38 -25.13 1.02
N GLN A 3 12.97 -26.29 0.51
CA GLN A 3 11.91 -26.37 -0.50
C GLN A 3 10.57 -26.07 0.16
N LEU A 4 9.87 -25.08 -0.34
CA LEU A 4 8.49 -24.78 0.00
C LEU A 4 7.60 -25.79 -0.75
N ASN A 5 7.08 -26.76 -0.07
CA ASN A 5 6.10 -27.69 -0.65
C ASN A 5 4.72 -27.07 -0.61
N ILE A 6 4.26 -26.60 -1.77
CA ILE A 6 2.86 -26.18 -1.96
C ILE A 6 2.04 -27.44 -2.22
N VAL A 7 1.21 -27.82 -1.26
CA VAL A 7 0.24 -28.90 -1.45
C VAL A 7 -1.03 -28.31 -2.05
N LEU A 8 -1.26 -28.58 -3.33
CA LEU A 8 -2.55 -28.33 -3.98
C LEU A 8 -3.52 -29.45 -3.63
N LEU A 9 -4.58 -29.15 -2.92
CA LEU A 9 -5.67 -30.10 -2.66
C LEU A 9 -6.51 -30.26 -3.94
N PRO A 10 -6.84 -31.50 -4.33
CA PRO A 10 -7.64 -31.72 -5.53
C PRO A 10 -9.09 -31.27 -5.33
N SER A 11 -9.64 -30.62 -6.34
CA SER A 11 -11.05 -30.24 -6.41
C SER A 11 -11.95 -31.47 -6.41
N LYS A 12 -12.66 -31.74 -5.31
CA LYS A 12 -13.77 -32.69 -5.29
C LYS A 12 -15.10 -32.00 -5.03
N SER A 13 -15.95 -32.19 -6.01
CA SER A 13 -17.42 -32.04 -6.06
C SER A 13 -18.15 -31.37 -4.89
N TYR A 14 -18.68 -30.23 -5.15
CA TYR A 14 -19.59 -29.44 -4.32
C TYR A 14 -21.01 -30.02 -4.33
N HIS A 15 -21.34 -30.93 -3.44
CA HIS A 15 -22.75 -31.37 -3.28
C HIS A 15 -23.21 -31.65 -1.84
N SER A 16 -22.68 -30.99 -0.80
CA SER A 16 -23.26 -31.09 0.56
C SER A 16 -22.85 -30.03 1.57
N ILE A 17 -22.76 -28.73 1.17
CA ILE A 17 -22.30 -27.68 2.11
C ILE A 17 -23.34 -26.55 2.31
N ASN A 18 -24.65 -26.83 2.18
CA ASN A 18 -25.65 -25.75 2.30
C ASN A 18 -26.04 -25.35 3.73
N CYS A 19 -25.74 -26.13 4.76
CA CYS A 19 -26.11 -25.79 6.14
C CYS A 19 -24.99 -25.05 6.90
N HIS A 20 -23.72 -25.39 6.67
CA HIS A 20 -22.58 -24.74 7.32
C HIS A 20 -22.28 -23.34 6.74
N TYR A 21 -22.58 -23.13 5.46
CA TYR A 21 -22.31 -21.85 4.79
C TYR A 21 -23.18 -20.69 5.29
N LYS A 22 -24.43 -20.97 5.68
CA LYS A 22 -25.31 -19.94 6.26
C LYS A 22 -24.85 -19.50 7.66
N PHE A 23 -24.39 -20.42 8.50
CA PHE A 23 -23.93 -20.09 9.85
C PHE A 23 -22.60 -19.31 9.84
N THR A 24 -21.67 -19.73 9.01
CA THR A 24 -20.37 -19.06 8.86
C THR A 24 -20.52 -17.66 8.27
N LYS A 25 -21.43 -17.49 7.29
CA LYS A 25 -21.69 -16.18 6.67
C LYS A 25 -22.36 -15.20 7.63
N VAL A 26 -23.29 -15.67 8.47
CA VAL A 26 -23.95 -14.84 9.49
C VAL A 26 -22.97 -14.43 10.59
N PHE A 27 -22.11 -15.35 11.03
CA PHE A 27 -21.09 -15.07 12.05
C PHE A 27 -20.02 -14.10 11.52
N TYR A 28 -19.57 -14.28 10.28
CA TYR A 28 -18.63 -13.38 9.62
C TYR A 28 -19.22 -11.97 9.43
N MET A 29 -20.46 -11.87 8.95
CA MET A 29 -21.12 -10.56 8.77
C MET A 29 -21.43 -9.85 10.09
N SER A 30 -21.73 -10.58 11.16
CA SER A 30 -21.94 -9.98 12.48
C SER A 30 -20.64 -9.39 13.05
N ASN A 31 -19.53 -10.08 12.86
CA ASN A 31 -18.22 -9.58 13.28
C ASN A 31 -17.75 -8.36 12.46
N VAL A 32 -18.02 -8.36 11.14
CA VAL A 32 -17.73 -7.20 10.28
C VAL A 32 -18.57 -5.99 10.70
N LYS A 33 -19.88 -6.17 10.93
CA LYS A 33 -20.72 -5.09 11.43
C LYS A 33 -20.27 -4.57 12.79
N ALA A 34 -19.87 -5.46 13.70
CA ALA A 34 -19.31 -5.07 14.99
C ALA A 34 -18.00 -4.32 14.86
N ALA A 35 -17.12 -4.70 13.92
CA ALA A 35 -15.88 -3.99 13.65
C ALA A 35 -16.11 -2.55 13.15
N PHE A 36 -17.20 -2.31 12.40
CA PHE A 36 -17.55 -0.95 11.94
C PHE A 36 -18.45 -0.17 12.91
N SER A 37 -19.18 -0.85 13.81
CA SER A 37 -20.14 -0.19 14.72
C SER A 37 -19.54 0.19 16.07
N THR A 38 -18.44 -0.42 16.48
CA THR A 38 -17.70 -0.11 17.72
C THR A 38 -16.29 0.33 17.38
N GLN A 39 -16.16 1.54 16.87
CA GLN A 39 -14.86 2.16 16.62
C GLN A 39 -14.20 2.49 17.96
N LYS A 40 -13.51 1.49 18.53
CA LYS A 40 -12.62 1.75 19.66
C LYS A 40 -11.41 2.50 19.12
N LEU A 41 -11.18 3.68 19.64
CA LEU A 41 -10.01 4.47 19.31
C LEU A 41 -8.74 3.78 19.80
N MET A 42 -7.64 4.01 19.13
CA MET A 42 -6.33 3.40 19.42
C MET A 42 -5.90 3.62 20.87
N ASN A 43 -6.18 4.79 21.46
CA ASN A 43 -5.91 5.10 22.86
C ASN A 43 -6.62 4.18 23.88
N THR A 44 -7.71 3.52 23.45
CA THR A 44 -8.46 2.57 24.28
C THR A 44 -8.04 1.12 24.04
N VAL A 45 -7.62 0.81 22.80
CA VAL A 45 -7.25 -0.55 22.40
C VAL A 45 -5.80 -0.86 22.79
N ASP A 46 -4.92 0.10 22.56
CA ASP A 46 -3.48 -0.02 22.83
C ASP A 46 -2.94 1.33 23.34
N PRO A 47 -3.09 1.62 24.64
CA PRO A 47 -2.65 2.88 25.20
C PRO A 47 -1.12 3.05 25.21
N GLU A 48 -0.36 1.96 25.19
CA GLU A 48 1.10 2.02 25.11
C GLU A 48 1.56 2.51 23.73
N MET A 49 1.04 1.93 22.67
CA MET A 49 1.30 2.39 21.30
C MET A 49 0.77 3.80 21.08
N TRP A 50 -0.42 4.12 21.59
CA TRP A 50 -0.95 5.48 21.52
C TRP A 50 -0.03 6.51 22.18
N SER A 51 0.56 6.16 23.34
CA SER A 51 1.55 7.03 23.98
C SER A 51 2.77 7.30 23.12
N ALA A 52 3.21 6.31 22.34
CA ALA A 52 4.31 6.51 21.38
C ALA A 52 3.93 7.47 20.25
N PHE A 53 2.71 7.34 19.71
CA PHE A 53 2.20 8.25 18.66
C PHE A 53 2.11 9.69 19.16
N GLU A 54 1.61 9.92 20.38
CA GLU A 54 1.52 11.26 20.97
C GLU A 54 2.90 11.87 21.25
N LYS A 55 3.87 11.07 21.68
CA LYS A 55 5.25 11.54 21.85
C LYS A 55 5.89 11.92 20.52
N GLU A 56 5.66 11.15 19.48
CA GLU A 56 6.16 11.45 18.14
C GLU A 56 5.48 12.70 17.56
N ARG A 57 4.17 12.83 17.69
CA ARG A 57 3.46 14.06 17.30
C ARG A 57 4.06 15.29 17.98
N LYS A 58 4.28 15.21 19.29
CA LYS A 58 4.89 16.30 20.06
C LYS A 58 6.33 16.58 19.60
N ARG A 59 7.12 15.54 19.31
CA ARG A 59 8.46 15.71 18.77
C ARG A 59 8.43 16.50 17.47
N GLN A 60 7.54 16.14 16.54
CA GLN A 60 7.41 16.84 15.26
C GLN A 60 6.95 18.29 15.41
N GLU A 61 6.11 18.60 16.40
CA GLU A 61 5.65 19.97 16.66
C GLU A 61 6.72 20.84 17.33
N GLU A 62 7.58 20.27 18.18
CA GLU A 62 8.52 21.02 19.01
C GLU A 62 9.95 21.07 18.45
N HIS A 63 10.28 20.25 17.46
CA HIS A 63 11.63 20.17 16.89
C HIS A 63 11.67 20.67 15.45
N ILE A 64 12.77 21.29 15.10
CA ILE A 64 13.04 21.69 13.71
C ILE A 64 13.56 20.46 12.97
N GLU A 65 12.84 20.06 11.92
CA GLU A 65 13.28 18.98 11.03
C GLU A 65 14.29 19.49 10.01
N LEU A 66 15.49 18.91 10.01
CA LEU A 66 16.58 19.26 9.10
C LEU A 66 16.91 18.15 8.08
N ILE A 67 16.16 17.05 8.10
CA ILE A 67 16.32 15.99 7.10
C ILE A 67 15.58 16.41 5.83
N ALA A 68 16.32 16.76 4.79
CA ALA A 68 15.76 17.34 3.56
C ALA A 68 14.77 16.43 2.82
N SER A 69 14.83 15.13 3.05
CA SER A 69 13.91 14.14 2.44
C SER A 69 12.61 13.92 3.22
N GLU A 70 12.48 14.47 4.43
CA GLU A 70 11.25 14.38 5.20
C GLU A 70 10.24 15.45 4.80
N ASN A 71 8.96 15.10 4.91
CA ASN A 71 7.85 15.99 4.63
C ASN A 71 6.69 15.70 5.57
N TYR A 72 6.05 16.74 6.08
CA TYR A 72 4.85 16.61 6.90
C TYR A 72 3.63 16.34 6.01
N ALA A 73 3.05 15.15 6.15
CA ALA A 73 1.82 14.80 5.46
C ALA A 73 0.64 15.61 6.03
N SER A 74 -0.24 16.10 5.16
CA SER A 74 -1.45 16.76 5.59
C SER A 74 -2.41 15.79 6.32
N PRO A 75 -3.28 16.29 7.23
CA PRO A 75 -4.29 15.45 7.87
C PRO A 75 -5.15 14.68 6.87
N ALA A 76 -5.47 15.26 5.71
CA ALA A 76 -6.23 14.60 4.65
C ALA A 76 -5.49 13.39 4.06
N VAL A 77 -4.17 13.47 3.86
CA VAL A 77 -3.34 12.35 3.41
C VAL A 77 -3.31 11.25 4.45
N MET A 78 -3.11 11.58 5.73
CA MET A 78 -3.12 10.60 6.82
C MET A 78 -4.50 9.92 6.95
N GLN A 79 -5.59 10.66 6.79
CA GLN A 79 -6.94 10.11 6.79
C GLN A 79 -7.17 9.16 5.62
N ALA A 80 -6.67 9.48 4.43
CA ALA A 80 -6.78 8.62 3.26
C ALA A 80 -6.03 7.30 3.46
N GLN A 81 -4.82 7.33 4.03
CA GLN A 81 -4.04 6.12 4.33
C GLN A 81 -4.74 5.21 5.36
N GLY A 82 -5.38 5.77 6.37
CA GLY A 82 -6.12 5.03 7.40
C GLY A 82 -7.59 4.76 7.04
N SER A 83 -7.97 4.88 5.77
CA SER A 83 -9.35 4.67 5.32
C SER A 83 -9.73 3.20 5.18
N HIS A 84 -11.02 2.93 4.95
CA HIS A 84 -11.54 1.58 4.71
C HIS A 84 -10.96 0.91 3.46
N LEU A 85 -10.32 1.65 2.56
CA LEU A 85 -9.60 1.10 1.41
C LEU A 85 -8.49 0.13 1.85
N THR A 86 -7.93 0.31 3.04
CA THR A 86 -6.94 -0.59 3.68
C THR A 86 -7.42 -2.04 3.76
N ASN A 87 -8.74 -2.27 3.85
CA ASN A 87 -9.32 -3.61 3.96
C ASN A 87 -9.52 -4.29 2.60
N LYS A 88 -9.27 -3.58 1.49
CA LYS A 88 -9.62 -4.10 0.16
C LYS A 88 -8.41 -4.63 -0.60
N TYR A 89 -8.47 -5.91 -0.92
CA TYR A 89 -7.54 -6.55 -1.85
C TYR A 89 -7.95 -6.25 -3.28
N ALA A 90 -7.11 -5.49 -4.03
CA ALA A 90 -7.46 -4.93 -5.33
C ALA A 90 -6.36 -5.18 -6.37
N GLU A 91 -5.92 -6.44 -6.50
CA GLU A 91 -4.94 -6.85 -7.49
C GLU A 91 -5.46 -6.61 -8.92
N GLY A 92 -4.60 -6.13 -9.79
CA GLY A 92 -4.94 -5.71 -11.15
C GLY A 92 -4.99 -4.18 -11.27
N TYR A 93 -5.75 -3.69 -12.24
CA TYR A 93 -5.89 -2.26 -12.55
C TYR A 93 -7.36 -1.83 -12.58
N PRO A 94 -7.69 -0.54 -12.53
CA PRO A 94 -9.06 -0.06 -12.67
C PRO A 94 -9.77 -0.67 -13.86
N GLY A 95 -10.95 -1.26 -13.65
CA GLY A 95 -11.73 -1.98 -14.66
C GLY A 95 -11.17 -3.34 -15.09
N LYS A 96 -10.01 -3.76 -14.57
CA LYS A 96 -9.35 -5.05 -14.87
C LYS A 96 -8.81 -5.69 -13.59
N ARG A 97 -9.70 -5.97 -12.64
CA ARG A 97 -9.35 -6.58 -11.35
C ARG A 97 -9.52 -8.11 -11.39
N TYR A 98 -8.71 -8.79 -10.61
CA TYR A 98 -8.85 -10.24 -10.41
C TYR A 98 -9.97 -10.60 -9.42
N TYR A 99 -10.42 -9.65 -8.60
CA TYR A 99 -11.43 -9.86 -7.54
C TYR A 99 -12.59 -8.86 -7.67
N GLY A 100 -13.76 -9.27 -7.19
CA GLY A 100 -14.94 -8.41 -7.14
C GLY A 100 -14.89 -7.36 -6.02
N GLY A 101 -15.85 -6.42 -6.03
CA GLY A 101 -15.99 -5.37 -5.01
C GLY A 101 -14.94 -4.27 -5.09
N CYS A 102 -14.40 -4.01 -6.29
CA CYS A 102 -13.35 -3.01 -6.52
C CYS A 102 -13.87 -1.70 -7.10
N GLU A 103 -15.17 -1.54 -7.29
CA GLU A 103 -15.79 -0.39 -7.93
C GLU A 103 -15.40 0.96 -7.30
N PHE A 104 -15.24 1.03 -5.99
CA PHE A 104 -14.83 2.27 -5.29
C PHE A 104 -13.31 2.44 -5.23
N VAL A 105 -12.57 1.35 -5.14
CA VAL A 105 -11.09 1.38 -5.25
C VAL A 105 -10.70 1.83 -6.65
N ASP A 106 -11.40 1.38 -7.69
CA ASP A 106 -11.17 1.79 -9.06
C ASP A 106 -11.33 3.31 -9.22
N ILE A 107 -12.36 3.89 -8.61
CA ILE A 107 -12.56 5.34 -8.63
C ILE A 107 -11.37 6.05 -7.96
N ALA A 108 -10.95 5.58 -6.79
CA ALA A 108 -9.84 6.20 -6.06
C ALA A 108 -8.52 6.14 -6.85
N GLU A 109 -8.21 4.98 -7.42
CA GLU A 109 -7.00 4.79 -8.23
C GLU A 109 -7.04 5.60 -9.52
N GLN A 110 -8.17 5.60 -10.23
CA GLN A 110 -8.34 6.37 -11.46
C GLN A 110 -8.22 7.88 -11.21
N LEU A 111 -8.82 8.41 -10.14
CA LEU A 111 -8.64 9.81 -9.76
C LEU A 111 -7.18 10.16 -9.49
N CYS A 112 -6.43 9.27 -8.85
CA CYS A 112 -5.02 9.49 -8.60
C CYS A 112 -4.22 9.52 -9.92
N ILE A 113 -4.47 8.59 -10.82
CA ILE A 113 -3.87 8.53 -12.17
C ILE A 113 -4.14 9.83 -12.92
N ASP A 114 -5.39 10.27 -12.99
CA ASP A 114 -5.80 11.45 -13.78
C ASP A 114 -5.19 12.74 -13.22
N ARG A 115 -5.16 12.88 -11.90
CA ARG A 115 -4.53 14.01 -11.21
C ARG A 115 -3.02 14.05 -11.42
N LEU A 116 -2.37 12.89 -11.35
CA LEU A 116 -0.92 12.79 -11.59
C LEU A 116 -0.57 13.13 -13.04
N LYS A 117 -1.35 12.65 -14.00
CA LYS A 117 -1.20 13.03 -15.41
C LYS A 117 -1.36 14.52 -15.63
N THR A 118 -2.32 15.14 -14.97
CA THR A 118 -2.54 16.59 -15.04
C THR A 118 -1.36 17.36 -14.43
N LEU A 119 -0.90 16.94 -13.24
CA LEU A 119 0.18 17.60 -12.52
C LEU A 119 1.49 17.61 -13.30
N TYR A 120 1.80 16.51 -13.97
CA TYR A 120 3.07 16.36 -14.72
C TYR A 120 2.92 16.53 -16.23
N SER A 121 1.73 16.89 -16.73
CA SER A 121 1.43 16.93 -18.17
C SER A 121 1.82 15.63 -18.88
N ALA A 122 1.62 14.50 -18.21
CA ALA A 122 2.02 13.17 -18.69
C ALA A 122 0.89 12.46 -19.43
N ASN A 123 1.23 11.67 -20.45
CA ASN A 123 0.25 10.85 -21.16
C ASN A 123 -0.15 9.61 -20.37
N PHE A 124 0.76 9.07 -19.56
CA PHE A 124 0.58 7.85 -18.78
C PHE A 124 1.03 8.06 -17.34
N ALA A 125 0.38 7.39 -16.40
CA ALA A 125 0.79 7.34 -15.01
C ALA A 125 0.43 5.98 -14.41
N ASN A 126 1.30 5.49 -13.51
CA ASN A 126 1.04 4.35 -12.65
C ASN A 126 1.22 4.81 -11.20
N VAL A 127 0.24 4.51 -10.36
CA VAL A 127 0.18 4.97 -8.97
C VAL A 127 0.26 3.82 -7.95
N GLN A 128 0.60 2.61 -8.41
CA GLN A 128 0.59 1.42 -7.57
C GLN A 128 1.89 1.18 -6.80
N ALA A 129 2.98 1.88 -7.15
CA ALA A 129 4.22 1.77 -6.40
C ALA A 129 4.04 2.27 -4.95
N ASN A 130 4.48 1.49 -3.97
CA ASN A 130 4.37 1.83 -2.55
C ASN A 130 5.52 2.72 -2.06
N SER A 131 6.54 2.94 -2.87
CA SER A 131 7.69 3.77 -2.55
C SER A 131 8.38 4.28 -3.82
N GLY A 132 9.17 5.36 -3.69
CA GLY A 132 10.03 5.84 -4.77
C GLY A 132 11.06 4.78 -5.21
N SER A 133 11.56 3.97 -4.29
CA SER A 133 12.46 2.86 -4.61
C SER A 133 11.81 1.83 -5.52
N GLN A 134 10.57 1.43 -5.21
CA GLN A 134 9.81 0.50 -6.05
C GLN A 134 9.51 1.11 -7.43
N ALA A 135 9.17 2.40 -7.47
CA ALA A 135 8.93 3.10 -8.74
C ALA A 135 10.19 3.11 -9.62
N ASN A 136 11.35 3.46 -9.06
CA ASN A 136 12.62 3.44 -9.79
C ASN A 136 12.99 2.03 -10.24
N GLN A 137 12.81 1.03 -9.40
CA GLN A 137 13.06 -0.37 -9.75
C GLN A 137 12.16 -0.84 -10.91
N ALA A 138 10.89 -0.45 -10.92
CA ALA A 138 9.99 -0.76 -12.03
C ALA A 138 10.47 -0.14 -13.36
N VAL A 139 11.00 1.09 -13.32
CA VAL A 139 11.60 1.75 -14.49
C VAL A 139 12.86 0.98 -14.96
N PHE A 140 13.74 0.59 -14.04
CA PHE A 140 14.92 -0.18 -14.40
C PHE A 140 14.55 -1.51 -15.06
N PHE A 141 13.62 -2.26 -14.49
CA PHE A 141 13.16 -3.52 -15.10
C PHE A 141 12.48 -3.35 -16.46
N ALA A 142 11.86 -2.21 -16.70
CA ALA A 142 11.22 -1.93 -17.99
C ALA A 142 12.22 -1.53 -19.10
N LEU A 143 13.33 -0.91 -18.74
CA LEU A 143 14.23 -0.25 -19.69
C LEU A 143 15.62 -0.91 -19.81
N LEU A 144 16.04 -1.70 -18.82
CA LEU A 144 17.40 -2.19 -18.70
C LEU A 144 17.45 -3.71 -18.55
N ASN A 145 18.56 -4.28 -19.00
CA ASN A 145 18.95 -5.65 -18.73
C ASN A 145 20.07 -5.69 -17.69
N PRO A 146 20.25 -6.79 -16.96
CA PRO A 146 21.41 -6.97 -16.09
C PRO A 146 22.73 -6.76 -16.84
N GLY A 147 23.57 -5.84 -16.36
CA GLY A 147 24.83 -5.45 -16.98
C GLY A 147 24.78 -4.17 -17.80
N ASP A 148 23.59 -3.59 -18.04
CA ASP A 148 23.49 -2.29 -18.69
C ASP A 148 24.07 -1.17 -17.79
N THR A 149 24.57 -0.12 -18.42
CA THR A 149 25.20 1.00 -17.72
C THR A 149 24.17 2.10 -17.42
N ILE A 150 24.14 2.55 -16.17
CA ILE A 150 23.33 3.68 -15.70
C ILE A 150 24.25 4.85 -15.37
N LEU A 151 23.93 6.05 -15.85
CA LEU A 151 24.52 7.28 -15.38
C LEU A 151 23.66 7.91 -14.27
N GLY A 152 24.16 7.89 -13.05
CA GLY A 152 23.47 8.46 -11.88
C GLY A 152 24.38 9.37 -11.09
N MET A 153 23.80 10.32 -10.34
CA MET A 153 24.54 11.15 -9.39
C MET A 153 24.92 10.32 -8.16
N SER A 154 26.15 10.49 -7.67
CA SER A 154 26.58 9.88 -6.40
C SER A 154 25.81 10.46 -5.22
N LEU A 155 25.79 9.77 -4.08
CA LEU A 155 25.15 10.25 -2.86
C LEU A 155 25.75 11.58 -2.37
N ALA A 156 27.07 11.73 -2.47
CA ALA A 156 27.76 12.95 -2.06
C ALA A 156 27.34 14.17 -2.88
N GLU A 157 26.87 13.95 -4.12
CA GLU A 157 26.41 14.97 -5.05
C GLU A 157 24.88 15.16 -5.01
N GLY A 158 24.19 14.52 -4.06
CA GLY A 158 22.74 14.60 -3.91
C GLY A 158 21.96 13.52 -4.67
N GLY A 159 22.62 12.46 -5.15
CA GLY A 159 21.95 11.33 -5.80
C GLY A 159 21.10 10.51 -4.85
N HIS A 160 20.01 9.96 -5.36
CA HIS A 160 19.15 9.07 -4.59
C HIS A 160 19.80 7.68 -4.44
N LEU A 161 19.54 6.99 -3.31
CA LEU A 161 20.05 5.66 -3.02
C LEU A 161 19.82 4.65 -4.14
N THR A 162 18.67 4.67 -4.79
CA THR A 162 18.28 3.68 -5.80
C THR A 162 19.06 3.77 -7.13
N HIS A 163 19.78 4.86 -7.38
CA HIS A 163 20.58 5.03 -8.61
C HIS A 163 21.96 5.66 -8.36
N GLY A 164 22.22 6.17 -7.17
CA GLY A 164 23.51 6.80 -6.81
C GLY A 164 24.38 5.99 -5.87
N MET A 165 23.88 4.88 -5.36
CA MET A 165 24.59 4.00 -4.43
C MET A 165 25.00 2.71 -5.12
N HIS A 166 26.29 2.47 -5.26
CA HIS A 166 26.83 1.28 -5.95
C HIS A 166 26.53 -0.06 -5.25
N LEU A 167 26.11 -0.05 -3.98
CA LEU A 167 25.68 -1.25 -3.24
C LEU A 167 24.18 -1.52 -3.37
N ASN A 168 23.44 -0.65 -4.03
CA ASN A 168 22.01 -0.84 -4.28
C ASN A 168 21.82 -1.69 -5.55
N MET A 169 20.62 -2.26 -5.73
CA MET A 169 20.32 -3.11 -6.88
C MET A 169 20.43 -2.35 -8.18
#